data_ab003f7259b0daa8c05acfadf0508074
#
_entry.id   ab003f7259b0daa8c05acfadf0508074
#
_cell.length_a   1.000
_cell.length_b   1.000
_cell.length_c   1.000
_cell.angle_alpha   90.00
_cell.angle_beta   90.00
_cell.angle_gamma   90.00
#
_symmetry.space_group_name_H-M   'P 1'
#
loop_
_entity.id
_entity.type
_entity.pdbx_description
1 polymer ?
#
loop_
_entity_poly.entity_id
_entity_poly.type
_entity_poly.pdbx_seq_one_letter_code
_entity_poly.pdbx_strand_id
1 'polypeptide(L)'
;MKEEFCIMPHSIYYKTKRFYGSERHEVFEGRTGNRDKSIEDGLVIFLTPEMHRTGKKSVHLNPKFWKEVVQIQKIAEKAWCDYYNKTPDDFRIRYGRNYL
;
A
#
# COMPACT_ATOMS: atom_id res chain seq x y z
N MET A 1 7.16 -18.22 11.97
CA MET A 1 6.79 -16.81 11.87
C MET A 1 5.49 -16.69 11.09
N LYS A 2 4.54 -15.95 11.63
CA LYS A 2 3.23 -15.78 11.01
C LYS A 2 3.35 -14.86 9.80
N GLU A 3 2.85 -15.27 8.63
CA GLU A 3 2.81 -14.41 7.46
C GLU A 3 1.88 -13.22 7.71
N GLU A 4 2.30 -12.05 7.27
CA GLU A 4 1.46 -10.88 7.34
C GLU A 4 0.43 -10.93 6.20
N PHE A 5 -0.78 -10.49 6.50
CA PHE A 5 -1.86 -10.46 5.53
C PHE A 5 -1.62 -9.37 4.50
N CYS A 6 -1.61 -9.74 3.22
CA CYS A 6 -1.40 -8.81 2.11
C CYS A 6 -2.23 -9.23 0.92
N ILE A 7 -3.02 -8.30 0.38
CA ILE A 7 -3.83 -8.52 -0.82
C ILE A 7 -3.30 -7.76 -2.04
N MET A 8 -2.18 -7.05 -1.89
CA MET A 8 -1.60 -6.30 -3.00
C MET A 8 -1.13 -7.26 -4.11
N PRO A 9 -1.33 -6.88 -5.38
CA PRO A 9 -0.86 -7.71 -6.49
C PRO A 9 0.65 -7.68 -6.61
N HIS A 10 1.20 -8.68 -7.29
CA HIS A 10 2.63 -8.78 -7.59
C HIS A 10 3.11 -7.55 -8.39
N SER A 11 4.31 -7.08 -8.09
CA SER A 11 4.90 -5.92 -8.75
C SER A 11 6.42 -6.05 -8.83
N ILE A 12 7.02 -5.34 -9.79
CA ILE A 12 8.47 -5.20 -9.86
C ILE A 12 8.99 -4.14 -8.89
N TYR A 13 8.12 -3.31 -8.32
CA TYR A 13 8.50 -2.19 -7.47
C TYR A 13 8.51 -2.51 -5.99
N TYR A 14 7.84 -3.58 -5.57
CA TYR A 14 7.72 -3.95 -4.16
C TYR A 14 7.50 -5.46 -4.03
N LYS A 15 7.61 -5.96 -2.81
CA LYS A 15 7.27 -7.35 -2.51
C LYS A 15 5.97 -7.42 -1.70
N THR A 16 5.26 -8.53 -1.83
CA THR A 16 4.00 -8.76 -1.13
C THR A 16 4.17 -9.64 0.11
N LYS A 17 5.40 -10.07 0.38
CA LYS A 17 5.75 -10.87 1.57
C LYS A 17 7.00 -10.27 2.20
N ARG A 18 7.08 -10.40 3.52
CA ARG A 18 8.26 -9.94 4.27
C ARG A 18 9.47 -10.78 3.86
N PHE A 19 10.59 -10.11 3.67
CA PHE A 19 11.88 -10.73 3.39
C PHE A 19 12.94 -10.18 4.36
N TYR A 20 14.09 -10.83 4.45
CA TYR A 20 15.15 -10.41 5.36
C TYR A 20 15.58 -8.97 5.07
N GLY A 21 15.54 -8.14 6.12
CA GLY A 21 15.88 -6.72 6.00
C GLY A 21 14.77 -5.83 5.46
N SER A 22 13.60 -6.39 5.13
CA SER A 22 12.49 -5.60 4.61
C SER A 22 11.80 -4.79 5.69
N GLU A 23 11.18 -3.69 5.25
CA GLU A 23 10.31 -2.85 6.08
C GLU A 23 8.92 -2.85 5.48
N ARG A 24 7.91 -2.94 6.35
CA ARG A 24 6.51 -2.85 5.91
C ARG A 24 6.13 -1.40 5.68
N HIS A 25 5.50 -1.14 4.54
CA HIS A 25 4.88 0.15 4.23
C HIS A 25 3.38 -0.05 4.10
N GLU A 26 2.61 0.71 4.86
CA GLU A 26 1.17 0.78 4.76
C GLU A 26 0.82 1.73 3.61
N VAL A 27 0.05 1.25 2.62
CA VAL A 27 -0.22 2.03 1.40
C VAL A 27 -1.00 3.30 1.72
N PHE A 28 -1.96 3.21 2.64
CA PHE A 28 -2.74 4.36 3.08
C PHE A 28 -2.33 4.74 4.49
N GLU A 29 -1.93 5.99 4.64
CA GLU A 29 -1.52 6.58 5.91
C GLU A 29 -2.35 7.83 6.13
N GLY A 30 -2.43 8.31 7.36
CA GLY A 30 -3.10 9.56 7.62
C GLY A 30 -3.68 9.66 9.01
N ARG A 31 -4.27 10.83 9.28
CA ARG A 31 -4.74 11.23 10.61
C ARG A 31 -6.02 10.51 11.05
N THR A 32 -6.71 9.84 10.13
CA THR A 32 -8.03 9.25 10.39
C THR A 32 -7.97 7.75 10.63
N GLY A 33 -6.82 7.23 11.02
CA GLY A 33 -6.64 5.79 11.27
C GLY A 33 -6.49 4.95 10.00
N ASN A 34 -6.19 5.58 8.85
CA ASN A 34 -6.04 4.85 7.60
C ASN A 34 -4.88 3.85 7.63
N ARG A 35 -3.84 4.12 8.40
CA ARG A 35 -2.74 3.19 8.59
C ARG A 35 -3.22 1.85 9.17
N ASP A 36 -4.02 1.90 10.22
CA ASP A 36 -4.57 0.69 10.84
C ASP A 36 -5.52 -0.04 9.90
N LYS A 37 -6.34 0.70 9.16
CA LYS A 37 -7.23 0.13 8.16
C LYS A 37 -6.45 -0.53 7.02
N SER A 38 -5.35 0.08 6.59
CA SER A 38 -4.47 -0.46 5.56
C SER A 38 -3.88 -1.81 6.00
N ILE A 39 -3.41 -1.90 7.24
CA ILE A 39 -2.89 -3.15 7.81
C ILE A 39 -4.00 -4.20 7.89
N GLU A 40 -5.13 -3.83 8.43
CA GLU A 40 -6.29 -4.71 8.63
C GLU A 40 -6.81 -5.28 7.31
N ASP A 41 -6.82 -4.45 6.27
CA ASP A 41 -7.33 -4.83 4.96
C ASP A 41 -6.30 -5.52 4.06
N GLY A 42 -5.04 -5.60 4.50
CA GLY A 42 -3.97 -6.23 3.71
C GLY A 42 -3.36 -5.31 2.65
N LEU A 43 -3.57 -4.00 2.76
CA LEU A 43 -3.00 -3.01 1.85
C LEU A 43 -1.63 -2.56 2.35
N VAL A 44 -0.71 -3.51 2.39
CA VAL A 44 0.67 -3.32 2.83
C VAL A 44 1.62 -3.91 1.78
N ILE A 45 2.81 -3.35 1.70
CA ILE A 45 3.89 -3.86 0.85
C ILE A 45 5.18 -3.92 1.65
N PHE A 46 6.17 -4.62 1.11
CA PHE A 46 7.46 -4.79 1.77
C PHE A 46 8.55 -4.25 0.88
N LEU A 47 9.38 -3.38 1.45
CA LEU A 47 10.42 -2.63 0.75
C LEU A 47 11.73 -2.77 1.50
N THR A 48 12.84 -2.58 0.78
CA THR A 48 14.12 -2.35 1.46
C THR A 48 14.07 -1.01 2.18
N PRO A 49 14.89 -0.79 3.23
CA PRO A 49 14.97 0.53 3.87
C PRO A 49 15.25 1.66 2.88
N GLU A 50 16.07 1.38 1.87
CA GLU A 50 16.40 2.33 0.82
C GLU A 50 15.18 2.74 0.00
N MET A 51 14.36 1.78 -0.42
CA MET A 51 13.13 2.05 -1.17
C MET A 51 12.04 2.65 -0.28
N HIS A 52 12.09 2.39 1.01
CA HIS A 52 11.07 2.87 1.94
C HIS A 52 11.36 4.30 2.41
N ARG A 53 12.61 4.61 2.80
CA ARG A 53 12.91 5.86 3.53
C ARG A 53 14.03 6.71 2.96
N THR A 54 15.12 6.14 2.45
CA THR A 54 16.38 6.85 2.26
C THR A 54 16.84 7.03 0.82
N GLY A 55 16.38 6.19 -0.10
CA GLY A 55 16.81 6.26 -1.50
C GLY A 55 16.07 7.33 -2.31
N LYS A 56 16.62 7.69 -3.44
CA LYS A 56 16.02 8.70 -4.35
C LYS A 56 14.62 8.33 -4.82
N LYS A 57 14.33 7.04 -4.91
CA LYS A 57 13.02 6.53 -5.32
C LYS A 57 12.24 5.96 -4.13
N SER A 58 12.57 6.42 -2.91
CA SER A 58 11.84 5.95 -1.73
C SER A 58 10.42 6.50 -1.71
N VAL A 59 9.51 5.71 -1.16
CA VAL A 59 8.09 6.07 -1.11
C VAL A 59 7.84 7.34 -0.29
N HIS A 60 8.67 7.59 0.73
CA HIS A 60 8.51 8.78 1.58
C HIS A 60 9.23 10.01 1.03
N LEU A 61 10.36 9.85 0.34
CA LEU A 61 11.12 10.98 -0.20
C LEU A 61 10.70 11.36 -1.62
N ASN A 62 10.08 10.45 -2.36
CA ASN A 62 9.64 10.73 -3.72
C ASN A 62 8.19 10.26 -3.92
N PRO A 63 7.21 10.93 -3.27
CA PRO A 63 5.79 10.57 -3.40
C PRO A 63 5.29 10.63 -4.85
N LYS A 64 5.83 11.55 -5.65
CA LYS A 64 5.44 11.71 -7.06
C LYS A 64 5.76 10.46 -7.88
N PHE A 65 6.93 9.88 -7.68
CA PHE A 65 7.31 8.63 -8.35
C PHE A 65 6.30 7.51 -8.03
N TRP A 66 5.92 7.39 -6.77
CA TRP A 66 5.00 6.34 -6.34
C TRP A 66 3.57 6.58 -6.80
N LYS A 67 3.15 7.83 -6.95
CA LYS A 67 1.81 8.16 -7.44
C LYS A 67 1.68 8.03 -8.97
N GLU A 68 2.68 8.47 -9.70
CA GLU A 68 2.59 8.55 -11.16
C GLU A 68 3.19 7.33 -11.86
N VAL A 69 4.33 6.85 -11.40
CA VAL A 69 5.03 5.73 -12.03
C VAL A 69 4.53 4.40 -11.49
N VAL A 70 4.49 4.25 -10.18
CA VAL A 70 4.08 3.00 -9.52
C VAL A 70 2.57 2.90 -9.41
N GLN A 71 1.89 4.02 -9.21
CA GLN A 71 0.42 4.10 -9.04
C GLN A 71 -0.10 3.23 -7.89
N ILE A 72 0.68 3.18 -6.80
CA ILE A 72 0.43 2.25 -5.71
C ILE A 72 -0.94 2.42 -5.06
N GLN A 73 -1.42 3.66 -4.92
CA GLN A 73 -2.71 3.92 -4.28
C GLN A 73 -3.89 3.49 -5.16
N LYS A 74 -3.76 3.67 -6.47
CA LYS A 74 -4.77 3.19 -7.43
C LYS A 74 -4.83 1.67 -7.43
N ILE A 75 -3.67 1.02 -7.46
CA ILE A 75 -3.56 -0.44 -7.40
C ILE A 75 -4.20 -0.96 -6.12
N ALA A 76 -3.94 -0.30 -4.99
CA ALA A 76 -4.47 -0.71 -3.69
C ALA A 76 -5.99 -0.58 -3.63
N GLU A 77 -6.56 0.53 -4.12
CA GLU A 77 -8.02 0.69 -4.15
C GLU A 77 -8.67 -0.39 -5.00
N LYS A 78 -8.13 -0.66 -6.20
CA LYS A 78 -8.65 -1.72 -7.06
C LYS A 78 -8.54 -3.09 -6.40
N ALA A 79 -7.42 -3.40 -5.77
CA ALA A 79 -7.22 -4.67 -5.07
C ALA A 79 -8.24 -4.83 -3.94
N TRP A 80 -8.50 -3.76 -3.19
CA TRP A 80 -9.48 -3.77 -2.11
C TRP A 80 -10.89 -4.05 -2.64
N CYS A 81 -11.30 -3.34 -3.69
CA CYS A 81 -12.62 -3.53 -4.29
C CYS A 81 -12.78 -4.95 -4.81
N ASP A 82 -11.78 -5.48 -5.49
CA ASP A 82 -11.83 -6.84 -6.06
C ASP A 82 -11.82 -7.91 -4.97
N TYR A 83 -10.96 -7.77 -3.97
CA TYR A 83 -10.81 -8.77 -2.91
C TYR A 83 -12.06 -8.85 -2.02
N TYR A 84 -12.60 -7.70 -1.62
CA TYR A 84 -13.73 -7.63 -0.71
C TYR A 84 -15.09 -7.58 -1.41
N ASN A 85 -15.08 -7.58 -2.76
CA ASN A 85 -16.30 -7.48 -3.57
C ASN A 85 -17.09 -6.23 -3.20
N LYS A 86 -16.41 -5.09 -3.18
CA LYS A 86 -16.94 -3.78 -2.80
C LYS A 86 -16.80 -2.78 -3.95
N THR A 87 -17.46 -1.64 -3.80
CA THR A 87 -17.44 -0.57 -4.80
C THR A 87 -16.45 0.52 -4.43
N PRO A 88 -16.07 1.40 -5.41
CA PRO A 88 -15.30 2.59 -5.08
C PRO A 88 -15.96 3.51 -4.05
N ASP A 89 -17.31 3.57 -4.01
CA ASP A 89 -18.01 4.33 -2.98
C ASP A 89 -17.78 3.73 -1.58
N ASP A 90 -17.79 2.41 -1.47
CA ASP A 90 -17.47 1.72 -0.22
C ASP A 90 -16.04 2.04 0.23
N PHE A 91 -15.10 2.08 -0.71
CA PHE A 91 -13.71 2.43 -0.43
C PHE A 91 -13.61 3.86 0.10
N ARG A 92 -14.30 4.80 -0.56
CA ARG A 92 -14.32 6.21 -0.12
C ARG A 92 -14.87 6.36 1.30
N ILE A 93 -15.91 5.62 1.62
CA ILE A 93 -16.50 5.65 2.97
C ILE A 93 -15.47 5.18 4.00
N ARG A 94 -14.73 4.11 3.69
CA ARG A 94 -13.75 3.54 4.63
C ARG A 94 -12.48 4.39 4.75
N TYR A 95 -11.93 4.88 3.64
CA TYR A 95 -10.62 5.57 3.59
C TYR A 95 -10.72 7.08 3.43
N GLY A 96 -11.92 7.63 3.19
CA GLY A 96 -12.15 9.06 3.13
C GLY A 96 -12.06 9.68 1.74
N ARG A 97 -11.50 8.98 0.75
CA ARG A 97 -11.41 9.47 -0.62
C ARG A 97 -11.14 8.33 -1.60
N ASN A 98 -11.32 8.60 -2.90
CA ASN A 98 -10.93 7.68 -3.96
C ASN A 98 -9.58 8.08 -4.57
N TYR A 99 -8.89 7.07 -5.10
CA TYR A 99 -7.60 7.22 -5.79
C TYR A 99 -7.68 6.77 -7.25
N LEU A 100 -8.74 6.04 -7.60
CA LEU A 100 -9.03 5.64 -8.97
C LEU A 100 -9.58 6.80 -9.79
#